data_5180969e6b6188f4e8b8c528aa06221b
#
_entry.id   5180969e6b6188f4e8b8c528aa06221b
#
_cell.length_a   1.000
_cell.length_b   1.000
_cell.length_c   1.000
_cell.angle_alpha   90.00
_cell.angle_beta   90.00
_cell.angle_gamma   90.00
#
_symmetry.space_group_name_H-M   'P 1'
#
loop_
_entity.id
_entity.type
_entity.pdbx_description
1 polymer ?
#
loop_
_entity_poly.entity_id
_entity_poly.type
_entity_poly.pdbx_seq_one_letter_code
_entity_poly.pdbx_strand_id
1 'polypeptide(L)'
;RGLGDVYKRQRYAFKTGSDCEVILALYQEKGLDFLEDLNGIFAFALYDKEHDEFLIARDAIGVIPLYIGYDEEERVYCASELKALEGFCVRYETFLPGHYYSSKEGKMVRWYHRKWQTALPGPTQGDAHVLLRASLEAAVKRQLMSDVPYGVLLSGGLDSSIISAVAKKYASRRVENEGKTEAWYPQLHSFAIGLEGAPDLLKAREVAQHIGTVHHEIHYTLQEGLDALKDVIYYIETYDVTTVRASTPMYLLARVIKSMGIKMVLSGEGADEVFGGYLYFHKAPSAEEFHKETVRKLSKLYLYDCLRANKALSAWGVEGRVPFLDKEFLDVAMSLDPVSYTHLRAHETLSD
;
A
#
# COMPACT_ATOMS: atom_id res chain seq x y z
N ARG A 1 -11.06 -2.26 10.16
CA ARG A 1 -11.90 -2.62 11.34
C ARG A 1 -11.78 -4.11 11.59
N GLY A 2 -10.73 -4.54 12.35
CA GLY A 2 -10.52 -5.91 12.76
C GLY A 2 -11.34 -6.29 14.01
N LEU A 3 -11.24 -7.55 14.47
CA LEU A 3 -11.90 -8.06 15.70
C LEU A 3 -11.66 -7.19 16.96
N GLY A 4 -10.58 -6.41 16.99
CA GLY A 4 -10.34 -5.39 18.01
C GLY A 4 -11.41 -4.28 18.07
N ASP A 5 -12.07 -3.94 16.95
CA ASP A 5 -13.09 -2.90 16.89
C ASP A 5 -14.40 -3.27 17.62
N VAL A 6 -14.77 -4.56 17.67
CA VAL A 6 -16.00 -5.00 18.34
C VAL A 6 -15.88 -4.86 19.86
N TYR A 7 -14.71 -5.18 20.41
CA TYR A 7 -14.45 -5.09 21.85
C TYR A 7 -14.30 -3.62 22.32
N LYS A 8 -13.75 -2.76 21.45
CA LYS A 8 -13.47 -1.35 21.73
C LYS A 8 -14.71 -0.46 21.62
N ARG A 9 -15.69 -0.81 20.77
CA ARG A 9 -16.99 -0.09 20.67
C ARG A 9 -17.80 -0.04 21.96
N GLN A 10 -17.49 -0.88 22.95
CA GLN A 10 -18.20 -0.89 24.24
C GLN A 10 -17.67 0.15 25.25
N ARG A 11 -16.46 0.70 25.03
CA ARG A 11 -15.83 1.65 25.97
C ARG A 11 -15.69 3.08 25.44
N TYR A 12 -15.68 3.26 24.13
CA TYR A 12 -15.56 4.57 23.47
C TYR A 12 -16.82 4.86 22.65
N ALA A 13 -17.44 6.02 22.91
CA ALA A 13 -18.61 6.47 22.16
C ALA A 13 -18.16 7.15 20.86
N PHE A 14 -18.12 6.38 19.77
CA PHE A 14 -17.81 6.91 18.44
C PHE A 14 -18.88 7.92 18.00
N LYS A 15 -18.44 9.09 17.58
CA LYS A 15 -19.29 10.21 17.16
C LYS A 15 -19.50 10.24 15.64
N THR A 16 -18.61 9.60 14.90
CA THR A 16 -18.61 9.61 13.43
C THR A 16 -18.58 8.20 12.86
N GLY A 17 -18.79 8.07 11.54
CA GLY A 17 -18.56 6.83 10.79
C GLY A 17 -17.13 6.68 10.27
N SER A 18 -16.23 7.65 10.53
CA SER A 18 -14.86 7.64 10.05
C SER A 18 -14.02 6.57 10.74
N ASP A 19 -13.21 5.86 9.98
CA ASP A 19 -12.22 4.92 10.49
C ASP A 19 -11.06 5.64 11.21
N CYS A 20 -10.81 6.90 10.90
CA CYS A 20 -9.80 7.72 11.58
C CYS A 20 -10.11 7.95 13.08
N GLU A 21 -11.38 7.92 13.48
CA GLU A 21 -11.77 8.13 14.89
C GLU A 21 -11.23 7.03 15.80
N VAL A 22 -10.92 5.84 15.27
CA VAL A 22 -10.32 4.76 16.06
C VAL A 22 -8.96 5.15 16.63
N ILE A 23 -8.23 6.05 15.98
CA ILE A 23 -6.93 6.57 16.44
C ILE A 23 -7.09 7.25 17.79
N LEU A 24 -8.11 8.10 17.94
CA LEU A 24 -8.39 8.81 19.19
C LEU A 24 -8.78 7.85 20.33
N ALA A 25 -9.66 6.89 20.02
CA ALA A 25 -10.10 5.90 20.99
C ALA A 25 -8.94 5.04 21.51
N LEU A 26 -8.06 4.60 20.60
CA LEU A 26 -6.90 3.78 20.95
C LEU A 26 -5.84 4.57 21.70
N TYR A 27 -5.57 5.81 21.30
CA TYR A 27 -4.63 6.68 21.99
C TYR A 27 -5.06 6.95 23.45
N GLN A 28 -6.34 7.23 23.68
CA GLN A 28 -6.87 7.42 25.03
C GLN A 28 -6.78 6.15 25.91
N GLU A 29 -6.91 4.97 25.31
CA GLU A 29 -6.86 3.70 26.05
C GLU A 29 -5.43 3.22 26.35
N LYS A 30 -4.50 3.41 25.39
CA LYS A 30 -3.18 2.74 25.40
C LYS A 30 -1.98 3.70 25.35
N GLY A 31 -2.19 5.00 25.24
CA GLY A 31 -1.08 5.92 24.96
C GLY A 31 -0.39 5.55 23.67
N LEU A 32 0.93 5.70 23.58
CA LEU A 32 1.74 5.44 22.38
C LEU A 32 1.73 3.98 21.90
N ASP A 33 1.46 3.02 22.77
CA ASP A 33 1.41 1.59 22.44
C ASP A 33 0.29 1.24 21.45
N PHE A 34 -0.67 2.13 21.25
CA PHE A 34 -1.79 1.93 20.32
C PHE A 34 -1.35 1.74 18.86
N LEU A 35 -0.18 2.23 18.48
CA LEU A 35 0.34 2.13 17.11
C LEU A 35 0.49 0.68 16.65
N GLU A 36 0.82 -0.23 17.56
CA GLU A 36 0.89 -1.67 17.27
C GLU A 36 -0.46 -2.29 16.91
N ASP A 37 -1.56 -1.73 17.40
CA ASP A 37 -2.91 -2.21 17.09
C ASP A 37 -3.44 -1.70 15.73
N LEU A 38 -2.82 -0.67 15.16
CA LEU A 38 -3.23 -0.17 13.87
C LEU A 38 -2.77 -1.12 12.75
N ASN A 39 -3.73 -1.56 11.95
CA ASN A 39 -3.45 -2.23 10.69
C ASN A 39 -4.14 -1.46 9.56
N GLY A 40 -3.36 -0.67 8.81
CA GLY A 40 -3.87 0.21 7.78
C GLY A 40 -2.77 0.98 7.07
N ILE A 41 -3.18 1.72 6.07
CA ILE A 41 -2.37 2.64 5.28
C ILE A 41 -2.61 4.03 5.85
N PHE A 42 -1.61 4.62 6.51
CA PHE A 42 -1.81 5.89 7.21
C PHE A 42 -0.55 6.74 7.35
N ALA A 43 -0.77 8.04 7.38
CA ALA A 43 0.10 9.04 7.96
C ALA A 43 -0.79 10.06 8.64
N PHE A 44 -0.53 10.40 9.90
CA PHE A 44 -1.37 11.32 10.65
C PHE A 44 -0.56 12.17 11.63
N ALA A 45 -1.13 13.30 12.00
CA ALA A 45 -0.74 14.09 13.16
C ALA A 45 -1.91 14.11 14.16
N LEU A 46 -1.62 13.87 15.43
CA LEU A 46 -2.57 13.92 16.55
C LEU A 46 -2.09 14.96 17.53
N TYR A 47 -2.99 15.86 17.96
CA TYR A 47 -2.72 16.83 18.99
C TYR A 47 -3.53 16.51 20.25
N ASP A 48 -2.82 16.35 21.35
CA ASP A 48 -3.37 16.17 22.70
C ASP A 48 -3.43 17.52 23.41
N LYS A 49 -4.64 18.06 23.49
CA LYS A 49 -4.88 19.38 24.08
C LYS A 49 -4.68 19.40 25.60
N GLU A 50 -4.87 18.27 26.27
CA GLU A 50 -4.77 18.21 27.74
C GLU A 50 -3.32 18.32 28.20
N HIS A 51 -2.41 17.73 27.41
CA HIS A 51 -0.98 17.72 27.72
C HIS A 51 -0.16 18.74 26.91
N ASP A 52 -0.80 19.44 25.96
CA ASP A 52 -0.13 20.32 24.99
C ASP A 52 0.99 19.58 24.22
N GLU A 53 0.71 18.35 23.82
CA GLU A 53 1.64 17.46 23.11
C GLU A 53 1.09 17.09 21.74
N PHE A 54 1.97 16.79 20.78
CA PHE A 54 1.55 16.21 19.50
C PHE A 54 2.35 14.98 19.13
N LEU A 55 1.70 14.14 18.34
CA LEU A 55 2.23 12.90 17.79
C LEU A 55 2.09 12.94 16.27
N ILE A 56 3.17 12.64 15.55
CA ILE A 56 3.13 12.37 14.10
C ILE A 56 3.48 10.90 13.93
N ALA A 57 2.74 10.15 13.13
CA ALA A 57 3.01 8.74 12.91
C ALA A 57 2.77 8.32 11.45
N ARG A 58 3.53 7.32 11.00
CA ARG A 58 3.47 6.77 9.66
C ARG A 58 3.33 5.26 9.71
N ASP A 59 2.59 4.67 8.78
CA ASP A 59 2.35 3.23 8.67
C ASP A 59 3.66 2.40 8.58
N ALA A 60 3.52 1.10 8.81
CA ALA A 60 4.62 0.15 8.96
C ALA A 60 5.62 0.14 7.78
N ILE A 61 5.13 0.32 6.55
CA ILE A 61 5.90 0.24 5.30
C ILE A 61 6.11 1.61 4.66
N GLY A 62 5.31 2.62 5.09
CA GLY A 62 5.34 3.96 4.54
C GLY A 62 4.65 4.05 3.18
N VAL A 63 3.49 3.43 3.06
CA VAL A 63 2.67 3.51 1.84
C VAL A 63 2.23 4.94 1.58
N ILE A 64 1.82 5.66 2.64
CA ILE A 64 1.57 7.10 2.52
C ILE A 64 2.91 7.85 2.60
N PRO A 65 3.25 8.71 1.64
CA PRO A 65 4.39 9.60 1.76
C PRO A 65 4.22 10.54 2.96
N LEU A 66 5.30 10.77 3.67
CA LEU A 66 5.33 11.72 4.78
C LEU A 66 6.72 12.33 4.91
N TYR A 67 6.77 13.63 5.12
CA TYR A 67 7.97 14.41 5.36
C TYR A 67 7.82 15.19 6.65
N ILE A 68 8.94 15.42 7.33
CA ILE A 68 9.02 16.30 8.49
C ILE A 68 9.98 17.43 8.16
N GLY A 69 9.64 18.65 8.55
CA GLY A 69 10.44 19.85 8.30
C GLY A 69 10.53 20.72 9.54
N TYR A 70 11.54 21.59 9.53
CA TYR A 70 11.85 22.52 10.63
C TYR A 70 12.12 23.90 10.03
N ASP A 71 11.56 24.93 10.61
CA ASP A 71 11.86 26.32 10.26
C ASP A 71 13.06 26.87 11.06
N GLU A 72 13.37 28.15 10.93
CA GLU A 72 14.47 28.81 11.63
C GLU A 72 14.31 28.81 13.15
N GLU A 73 13.07 28.74 13.65
CA GLU A 73 12.78 28.64 15.09
C GLU A 73 12.62 27.19 15.60
N GLU A 74 13.06 26.20 14.81
CA GLU A 74 12.93 24.76 15.12
C GLU A 74 11.48 24.28 15.32
N ARG A 75 10.49 25.01 14.81
CA ARG A 75 9.10 24.53 14.81
C ARG A 75 8.93 23.39 13.84
N VAL A 76 8.15 22.37 14.24
CA VAL A 76 7.96 21.13 13.50
C VAL A 76 6.78 21.24 12.56
N TYR A 77 6.99 20.84 11.31
CA TYR A 77 5.98 20.75 10.27
C TYR A 77 5.97 19.33 9.69
N CYS A 78 4.82 18.88 9.22
CA CYS A 78 4.73 17.62 8.47
C CYS A 78 3.77 17.73 7.29
N ALA A 79 4.09 17.04 6.20
CA ALA A 79 3.26 17.00 5.00
C ALA A 79 3.50 15.71 4.22
N SER A 80 2.51 15.24 3.46
CA SER A 80 2.66 14.13 2.51
C SER A 80 3.26 14.59 1.17
N GLU A 81 3.34 15.89 0.95
CA GLU A 81 3.96 16.51 -0.23
C GLU A 81 5.16 17.35 0.21
N LEU A 82 6.35 17.03 -0.31
CA LEU A 82 7.59 17.74 0.06
C LEU A 82 7.52 19.23 -0.32
N LYS A 83 6.96 19.52 -1.49
CA LYS A 83 6.74 20.90 -1.96
C LYS A 83 5.90 21.77 -1.04
N ALA A 84 5.09 21.15 -0.15
CA ALA A 84 4.34 21.89 0.85
C ALA A 84 5.22 22.42 2.00
N LEU A 85 6.42 21.91 2.16
CA LEU A 85 7.42 22.35 3.17
C LEU A 85 8.45 23.30 2.59
N GLU A 86 8.57 23.31 1.25
CA GLU A 86 9.49 24.19 0.55
C GLU A 86 9.09 25.68 0.73
N GLY A 87 10.08 26.51 0.91
CA GLY A 87 9.90 27.97 1.02
C GLY A 87 9.75 28.50 2.43
N PHE A 88 9.51 27.65 3.45
CA PHE A 88 9.48 28.08 4.85
C PHE A 88 10.24 27.15 5.81
N CYS A 89 10.44 25.87 5.47
CA CYS A 89 11.33 25.01 6.23
C CYS A 89 12.77 25.17 5.74
N VAL A 90 13.70 25.35 6.69
CA VAL A 90 15.15 25.41 6.40
C VAL A 90 15.81 24.03 6.37
N ARG A 91 15.16 23.04 6.99
CA ARG A 91 15.56 21.63 6.99
C ARG A 91 14.32 20.74 6.88
N TYR A 92 14.38 19.74 6.05
CA TYR A 92 13.33 18.73 5.94
C TYR A 92 13.92 17.37 5.57
N GLU A 93 13.24 16.32 5.96
CA GLU A 93 13.64 14.95 5.70
C GLU A 93 12.44 14.04 5.51
N THR A 94 12.65 12.88 4.90
CA THR A 94 11.61 11.87 4.79
C THR A 94 11.32 11.26 6.16
N PHE A 95 10.06 11.27 6.56
CA PHE A 95 9.63 10.59 7.78
C PHE A 95 9.69 9.07 7.59
N LEU A 96 10.41 8.37 8.45
CA LEU A 96 10.68 6.95 8.28
C LEU A 96 9.42 6.07 8.48
N PRO A 97 9.26 5.00 7.68
CA PRO A 97 8.19 4.01 7.88
C PRO A 97 8.24 3.36 9.26
N GLY A 98 7.07 3.05 9.82
CA GLY A 98 7.00 2.39 11.12
C GLY A 98 7.58 3.21 12.28
N HIS A 99 7.59 4.54 12.14
CA HIS A 99 8.06 5.46 13.18
C HIS A 99 6.96 6.42 13.60
N TYR A 100 7.14 6.97 14.78
CA TYR A 100 6.41 8.16 15.26
C TYR A 100 7.40 9.23 15.71
N TYR A 101 6.94 10.47 15.70
CA TYR A 101 7.61 11.61 16.34
C TYR A 101 6.72 12.12 17.45
N SER A 102 7.27 12.26 18.65
CA SER A 102 6.58 12.83 19.82
C SER A 102 7.18 14.18 20.15
N SER A 103 6.35 15.21 20.30
CA SER A 103 6.79 16.54 20.75
C SER A 103 7.40 16.52 22.16
N LYS A 104 6.94 15.58 23.00
CA LYS A 104 7.48 15.37 24.34
C LYS A 104 8.91 14.85 24.35
N GLU A 105 9.22 13.91 23.43
CA GLU A 105 10.54 13.31 23.34
C GLU A 105 11.49 14.09 22.41
N GLY A 106 10.93 14.93 21.53
CA GLY A 106 11.66 15.72 20.55
C GLY A 106 12.42 14.88 19.52
N LYS A 107 12.00 13.63 19.30
CA LYS A 107 12.71 12.69 18.41
C LYS A 107 11.76 11.71 17.72
N MET A 108 12.29 11.13 16.63
CA MET A 108 11.63 10.04 15.91
C MET A 108 11.96 8.71 16.58
N VAL A 109 10.93 7.89 16.84
CA VAL A 109 11.04 6.58 17.50
C VAL A 109 10.40 5.53 16.62
N ARG A 110 11.08 4.40 16.45
CA ARG A 110 10.54 3.27 15.71
C ARG A 110 9.53 2.51 16.59
N TRP A 111 8.31 2.28 16.06
CA TRP A 111 7.27 1.50 16.74
C TRP A 111 7.08 0.12 16.09
N TYR A 112 7.37 -0.04 14.77
CA TYR A 112 7.17 -1.29 14.06
C TYR A 112 8.42 -2.16 14.08
N HIS A 113 8.38 -3.21 14.90
CA HIS A 113 9.47 -4.20 15.04
C HIS A 113 8.92 -5.60 14.81
N ARG A 114 9.53 -6.36 13.90
CA ARG A 114 9.16 -7.75 13.62
C ARG A 114 10.39 -8.64 13.57
N LYS A 115 10.24 -9.88 14.05
CA LYS A 115 11.35 -10.86 14.08
C LYS A 115 11.92 -11.10 12.69
N TRP A 116 11.08 -11.20 11.66
CA TRP A 116 11.51 -11.41 10.28
C TRP A 116 12.37 -10.28 9.71
N GLN A 117 12.40 -9.10 10.31
CA GLN A 117 13.26 -7.98 9.89
C GLN A 117 14.73 -8.18 10.28
N THR A 118 15.02 -9.04 11.25
CA THR A 118 16.36 -9.21 11.83
C THR A 118 16.85 -10.64 11.84
N ALA A 119 15.98 -11.62 11.62
CA ALA A 119 16.31 -13.03 11.67
C ALA A 119 15.65 -13.78 10.52
N LEU A 120 16.37 -14.78 9.97
CA LEU A 120 15.82 -15.72 8.99
C LEU A 120 14.69 -16.52 9.64
N PRO A 121 13.52 -16.63 9.01
CA PRO A 121 12.45 -17.50 9.47
C PRO A 121 12.90 -18.96 9.51
N GLY A 122 12.43 -19.68 10.53
CA GLY A 122 12.59 -21.12 10.60
C GLY A 122 11.61 -21.87 9.70
N PRO A 123 11.62 -23.21 9.74
CA PRO A 123 10.70 -24.03 8.96
C PRO A 123 9.25 -23.63 9.20
N THR A 124 8.49 -23.49 8.11
CA THR A 124 7.06 -23.10 8.17
C THR A 124 6.25 -24.15 8.93
N GLN A 125 5.49 -23.72 9.91
CA GLN A 125 4.54 -24.57 10.62
C GLN A 125 3.20 -24.58 9.89
N GLY A 126 2.72 -25.76 9.50
CA GLY A 126 1.48 -25.93 8.75
C GLY A 126 1.66 -25.79 7.24
N ASP A 127 0.54 -25.67 6.54
CA ASP A 127 0.51 -25.51 5.08
C ASP A 127 0.70 -24.04 4.72
N ALA A 128 1.85 -23.69 4.16
CA ALA A 128 2.20 -22.35 3.72
C ALA A 128 1.18 -21.76 2.73
N HIS A 129 0.65 -22.58 1.82
CA HIS A 129 -0.30 -22.11 0.81
C HIS A 129 -1.65 -21.73 1.44
N VAL A 130 -2.11 -22.52 2.42
CA VAL A 130 -3.35 -22.22 3.16
C VAL A 130 -3.19 -20.94 3.97
N LEU A 131 -2.05 -20.77 4.66
CA LEU A 131 -1.75 -19.57 5.44
C LEU A 131 -1.67 -18.32 4.57
N LEU A 132 -0.91 -18.37 3.46
CA LEU A 132 -0.80 -17.26 2.51
C LEU A 132 -2.14 -16.88 1.92
N ARG A 133 -2.89 -17.87 1.44
CA ARG A 133 -4.21 -17.63 0.85
C ARG A 133 -5.15 -16.94 1.84
N ALA A 134 -5.25 -17.49 3.06
CA ALA A 134 -6.14 -16.95 4.09
C ALA A 134 -5.75 -15.52 4.49
N SER A 135 -4.44 -15.25 4.67
CA SER A 135 -3.95 -13.92 5.03
C SER A 135 -4.13 -12.89 3.92
N LEU A 136 -3.90 -13.27 2.65
CA LEU A 136 -4.11 -12.38 1.50
C LEU A 136 -5.61 -12.08 1.29
N GLU A 137 -6.48 -13.09 1.38
CA GLU A 137 -7.92 -12.87 1.31
C GLU A 137 -8.39 -11.92 2.42
N ALA A 138 -7.86 -12.06 3.64
CA ALA A 138 -8.17 -11.17 4.75
C ALA A 138 -7.65 -9.74 4.51
N ALA A 139 -6.43 -9.58 3.97
CA ALA A 139 -5.86 -8.28 3.62
C ALA A 139 -6.68 -7.56 2.55
N VAL A 140 -7.02 -8.23 1.46
CA VAL A 140 -7.89 -7.67 0.42
C VAL A 140 -9.25 -7.28 1.01
N LYS A 141 -9.87 -8.16 1.77
CA LYS A 141 -11.18 -7.91 2.39
C LYS A 141 -11.16 -6.67 3.29
N ARG A 142 -10.13 -6.49 4.12
CA ARG A 142 -9.97 -5.28 4.95
C ARG A 142 -9.89 -4.02 4.10
N GLN A 143 -9.16 -4.07 3.00
CA GLN A 143 -8.94 -2.92 2.12
C GLN A 143 -10.07 -2.65 1.12
N LEU A 144 -11.10 -3.50 1.07
CA LEU A 144 -12.35 -3.25 0.32
C LEU A 144 -13.35 -2.37 1.07
N MET A 145 -13.12 -2.06 2.35
CA MET A 145 -13.99 -1.16 3.10
C MET A 145 -13.98 0.23 2.45
N SER A 146 -15.13 0.64 1.91
CA SER A 146 -15.26 1.90 1.17
C SER A 146 -16.71 2.35 1.12
N ASP A 147 -16.93 3.66 1.24
CA ASP A 147 -18.19 4.35 1.03
C ASP A 147 -18.24 5.06 -0.34
N VAL A 148 -17.21 4.87 -1.16
CA VAL A 148 -17.07 5.45 -2.49
C VAL A 148 -16.84 4.37 -3.56
N PRO A 149 -17.12 4.67 -4.85
CA PRO A 149 -16.80 3.74 -5.94
C PRO A 149 -15.32 3.41 -5.99
N TYR A 150 -15.01 2.13 -6.20
CA TYR A 150 -13.64 1.65 -6.28
C TYR A 150 -13.43 0.67 -7.43
N GLY A 151 -12.18 0.41 -7.77
CA GLY A 151 -11.78 -0.53 -8.79
C GLY A 151 -10.47 -1.23 -8.47
N VAL A 152 -9.93 -1.93 -9.47
CA VAL A 152 -8.64 -2.62 -9.38
C VAL A 152 -7.75 -2.24 -10.55
N LEU A 153 -6.44 -2.09 -10.31
CA LEU A 153 -5.44 -2.00 -11.37
C LEU A 153 -5.13 -3.42 -11.84
N LEU A 154 -5.29 -3.69 -13.13
CA LEU A 154 -5.17 -5.03 -13.70
C LEU A 154 -4.22 -5.00 -14.90
N SER A 155 -2.98 -5.43 -14.70
CA SER A 155 -1.97 -5.55 -15.78
C SER A 155 -2.01 -6.88 -16.53
N GLY A 156 -2.75 -7.87 -16.02
CA GLY A 156 -2.74 -9.24 -16.53
C GLY A 156 -1.61 -10.12 -15.97
N GLY A 157 -0.70 -9.55 -15.17
CA GLY A 157 0.28 -10.30 -14.40
C GLY A 157 -0.36 -11.02 -13.20
N LEU A 158 0.37 -11.98 -12.62
CA LEU A 158 -0.13 -12.84 -11.53
C LEU A 158 -0.66 -12.02 -10.35
N ASP A 159 0.10 -11.06 -9.86
CA ASP A 159 -0.19 -10.33 -8.64
C ASP A 159 -1.46 -9.48 -8.76
N SER A 160 -1.57 -8.69 -9.84
CA SER A 160 -2.77 -7.90 -10.12
C SER A 160 -4.01 -8.77 -10.37
N SER A 161 -3.82 -9.95 -10.98
CA SER A 161 -4.90 -10.91 -11.25
C SER A 161 -5.44 -11.53 -9.97
N ILE A 162 -4.56 -11.93 -9.05
CA ILE A 162 -4.96 -12.48 -7.74
C ILE A 162 -5.73 -11.43 -6.93
N ILE A 163 -5.20 -10.20 -6.81
CA ILE A 163 -5.90 -9.12 -6.10
C ILE A 163 -7.28 -8.87 -6.72
N SER A 164 -7.36 -8.80 -8.05
CA SER A 164 -8.62 -8.58 -8.75
C SER A 164 -9.63 -9.71 -8.54
N ALA A 165 -9.18 -10.97 -8.58
CA ALA A 165 -10.03 -12.14 -8.36
C ALA A 165 -10.58 -12.18 -6.92
N VAL A 166 -9.71 -11.93 -5.92
CA VAL A 166 -10.13 -11.87 -4.52
C VAL A 166 -11.06 -10.68 -4.27
N ALA A 167 -10.76 -9.50 -4.82
CA ALA A 167 -11.63 -8.34 -4.72
C ALA A 167 -13.02 -8.62 -5.31
N LYS A 168 -13.11 -9.27 -6.48
CA LYS A 168 -14.36 -9.64 -7.12
C LYS A 168 -15.23 -10.57 -6.26
N LYS A 169 -14.59 -11.50 -5.54
CA LYS A 169 -15.28 -12.43 -4.63
C LYS A 169 -16.10 -11.68 -3.56
N TYR A 170 -15.63 -10.50 -3.12
CA TYR A 170 -16.24 -9.73 -2.04
C TYR A 170 -16.95 -8.44 -2.51
N ALA A 171 -16.79 -8.02 -3.76
CA ALA A 171 -17.27 -6.72 -4.25
C ALA A 171 -18.78 -6.51 -4.21
N SER A 172 -19.57 -7.58 -4.24
CA SER A 172 -21.05 -7.49 -4.22
C SER A 172 -21.64 -7.23 -2.84
N ARG A 173 -20.87 -7.37 -1.78
CA ARG A 173 -21.32 -7.24 -0.39
C ARG A 173 -20.47 -6.28 0.40
N ARG A 174 -21.08 -5.57 1.34
CA ARG A 174 -20.37 -4.66 2.23
C ARG A 174 -19.55 -5.45 3.24
N VAL A 175 -18.23 -5.26 3.21
CA VAL A 175 -17.31 -5.94 4.12
C VAL A 175 -17.39 -5.41 5.55
N GLU A 176 -17.83 -4.16 5.73
CA GLU A 176 -17.94 -3.48 7.02
C GLU A 176 -18.99 -4.10 7.95
N ASN A 177 -19.98 -4.78 7.37
CA ASN A 177 -21.04 -5.44 8.13
C ASN A 177 -21.08 -6.96 7.90
N GLU A 178 -19.92 -7.57 7.64
CA GLU A 178 -19.76 -9.01 7.44
C GLU A 178 -20.52 -9.57 6.23
N GLY A 179 -20.81 -8.73 5.23
CA GLY A 179 -21.54 -9.13 4.03
C GLY A 179 -23.05 -9.24 4.21
N LYS A 180 -23.63 -8.68 5.27
CA LYS A 180 -25.07 -8.74 5.55
C LYS A 180 -25.90 -7.90 4.58
N THR A 181 -25.33 -6.85 3.98
CA THR A 181 -25.99 -6.01 2.99
C THR A 181 -25.21 -5.97 1.69
N GLU A 182 -25.91 -5.61 0.60
CA GLU A 182 -25.28 -5.37 -0.69
C GLU A 182 -24.33 -4.16 -0.63
N ALA A 183 -23.28 -4.19 -1.45
CA ALA A 183 -22.42 -3.06 -1.65
C ALA A 183 -23.15 -1.92 -2.36
N TRP A 184 -22.79 -0.69 -2.06
CA TRP A 184 -23.34 0.48 -2.78
C TRP A 184 -22.93 0.50 -4.26
N TYR A 185 -21.74 -0.08 -4.56
CA TYR A 185 -21.17 -0.18 -5.90
C TYR A 185 -20.79 -1.65 -6.16
N PRO A 186 -21.76 -2.52 -6.51
CA PRO A 186 -21.54 -3.97 -6.57
C PRO A 186 -20.74 -4.43 -7.79
N GLN A 187 -20.62 -3.56 -8.80
CA GLN A 187 -19.82 -3.84 -9.99
C GLN A 187 -18.36 -3.47 -9.76
N LEU A 188 -17.47 -4.45 -9.88
CA LEU A 188 -16.04 -4.18 -9.80
C LEU A 188 -15.51 -3.73 -11.16
N HIS A 189 -14.91 -2.57 -11.20
CA HIS A 189 -14.23 -2.02 -12.36
C HIS A 189 -12.75 -2.41 -12.33
N SER A 190 -12.18 -2.80 -13.48
CA SER A 190 -10.75 -3.05 -13.64
C SER A 190 -10.16 -2.12 -14.69
N PHE A 191 -8.92 -1.69 -14.48
CA PHE A 191 -8.25 -0.69 -15.30
C PHE A 191 -6.89 -1.19 -15.74
N ALA A 192 -6.62 -1.07 -17.03
CA ALA A 192 -5.30 -1.29 -17.63
C ALA A 192 -4.93 -0.09 -18.52
N ILE A 193 -3.64 0.21 -18.62
CA ILE A 193 -3.13 1.25 -19.51
C ILE A 193 -1.89 0.74 -20.23
N GLY A 194 -1.76 1.07 -21.51
CA GLY A 194 -0.60 0.71 -22.30
C GLY A 194 -0.55 1.46 -23.62
N LEU A 195 0.54 1.29 -24.35
CA LEU A 195 0.63 1.67 -25.75
C LEU A 195 -0.26 0.75 -26.59
N GLU A 196 -0.69 1.22 -27.74
CA GLU A 196 -1.48 0.41 -28.66
C GLU A 196 -0.71 -0.88 -29.02
N GLY A 197 -1.39 -2.03 -28.92
CA GLY A 197 -0.82 -3.35 -29.18
C GLY A 197 0.07 -3.91 -28.06
N ALA A 198 0.14 -3.26 -26.89
CA ALA A 198 0.91 -3.78 -25.78
C ALA A 198 0.38 -5.16 -25.32
N PRO A 199 1.24 -6.18 -25.17
CA PRO A 199 0.82 -7.55 -24.80
C PRO A 199 0.11 -7.63 -23.45
N ASP A 200 0.50 -6.77 -22.50
CA ASP A 200 -0.10 -6.72 -21.17
C ASP A 200 -1.60 -6.37 -21.22
N LEU A 201 -2.02 -5.51 -22.15
CA LEU A 201 -3.43 -5.16 -22.35
C LEU A 201 -4.27 -6.37 -22.78
N LEU A 202 -3.71 -7.22 -23.65
CA LEU A 202 -4.38 -8.46 -24.06
C LEU A 202 -4.58 -9.40 -22.87
N LYS A 203 -3.54 -9.57 -22.04
CA LYS A 203 -3.60 -10.41 -20.85
C LYS A 203 -4.56 -9.83 -19.79
N ALA A 204 -4.55 -8.53 -19.59
CA ALA A 204 -5.51 -7.86 -18.69
C ALA A 204 -6.96 -8.12 -19.14
N ARG A 205 -7.23 -8.04 -20.44
CA ARG A 205 -8.56 -8.31 -21.00
C ARG A 205 -9.00 -9.76 -20.80
N GLU A 206 -8.12 -10.75 -21.06
CA GLU A 206 -8.37 -12.17 -20.81
C GLU A 206 -8.74 -12.41 -19.34
N VAL A 207 -7.95 -11.88 -18.42
CA VAL A 207 -8.20 -12.01 -16.98
C VAL A 207 -9.48 -11.29 -16.57
N ALA A 208 -9.74 -10.08 -17.07
CA ALA A 208 -10.95 -9.33 -16.77
C ALA A 208 -12.22 -10.07 -17.21
N GLN A 209 -12.20 -10.70 -18.39
CA GLN A 209 -13.29 -11.54 -18.89
C GLN A 209 -13.52 -12.77 -17.99
N HIS A 210 -12.43 -13.43 -17.58
CA HIS A 210 -12.53 -14.61 -16.71
C HIS A 210 -13.10 -14.28 -15.32
N ILE A 211 -12.65 -13.17 -14.73
CA ILE A 211 -13.10 -12.71 -13.39
C ILE A 211 -14.51 -12.08 -13.46
N GLY A 212 -14.88 -11.54 -14.61
CA GLY A 212 -16.17 -10.83 -14.81
C GLY A 212 -16.18 -9.42 -14.22
N THR A 213 -15.11 -8.64 -14.44
CA THR A 213 -15.04 -7.21 -14.13
C THR A 213 -15.54 -6.36 -15.28
N VAL A 214 -15.95 -5.12 -15.00
CA VAL A 214 -16.14 -4.08 -16.03
C VAL A 214 -14.78 -3.52 -16.37
N HIS A 215 -14.19 -4.02 -17.46
CA HIS A 215 -12.83 -3.69 -17.84
C HIS A 215 -12.73 -2.42 -18.67
N HIS A 216 -11.77 -1.57 -18.30
CA HIS A 216 -11.43 -0.34 -18.99
C HIS A 216 -9.98 -0.41 -19.45
N GLU A 217 -9.81 -0.47 -20.76
CA GLU A 217 -8.51 -0.47 -21.41
C GLU A 217 -8.22 0.95 -21.93
N ILE A 218 -7.16 1.53 -21.44
CA ILE A 218 -6.76 2.89 -21.75
C ILE A 218 -5.50 2.85 -22.61
N HIS A 219 -5.54 3.52 -23.76
CA HIS A 219 -4.41 3.69 -24.63
C HIS A 219 -3.82 5.08 -24.48
N TYR A 220 -2.50 5.19 -24.52
CA TYR A 220 -1.80 6.45 -24.60
C TYR A 220 -0.69 6.36 -25.67
N THR A 221 -0.34 7.50 -26.23
CA THR A 221 0.74 7.62 -27.20
C THR A 221 2.06 7.94 -26.50
N LEU A 222 3.18 7.64 -27.16
CA LEU A 222 4.49 8.04 -26.67
C LEU A 222 4.57 9.58 -26.42
N GLN A 223 3.94 10.36 -27.30
CA GLN A 223 3.91 11.83 -27.16
C GLN A 223 3.14 12.27 -25.92
N GLU A 224 1.97 11.69 -25.65
CA GLU A 224 1.22 11.98 -24.41
C GLU A 224 2.04 11.63 -23.16
N GLY A 225 2.80 10.52 -23.21
CA GLY A 225 3.72 10.15 -22.14
C GLY A 225 4.82 11.18 -21.93
N LEU A 226 5.44 11.65 -23.02
CA LEU A 226 6.49 12.67 -22.96
C LEU A 226 5.96 14.03 -22.47
N ASP A 227 4.79 14.43 -22.94
CA ASP A 227 4.14 15.68 -22.54
C ASP A 227 3.78 15.70 -21.04
N ALA A 228 3.44 14.53 -20.46
CA ALA A 228 3.12 14.37 -19.05
C ALA A 228 4.35 14.41 -18.11
N LEU A 229 5.59 14.24 -18.61
CA LEU A 229 6.78 14.06 -17.77
C LEU A 229 6.99 15.20 -16.76
N LYS A 230 6.78 16.44 -17.17
CA LYS A 230 6.95 17.60 -16.28
C LYS A 230 5.99 17.52 -15.08
N ASP A 231 4.73 17.22 -15.34
CA ASP A 231 3.72 17.10 -14.30
C ASP A 231 3.98 15.88 -13.43
N VAL A 232 4.35 14.75 -14.03
CA VAL A 232 4.72 13.53 -13.29
C VAL A 232 5.85 13.83 -12.31
N ILE A 233 6.96 14.43 -12.75
CA ILE A 233 8.10 14.78 -11.87
C ILE A 233 7.66 15.72 -10.75
N TYR A 234 6.82 16.71 -11.05
CA TYR A 234 6.28 17.64 -10.07
C TYR A 234 5.47 16.93 -8.97
N TYR A 235 4.60 15.97 -9.37
CA TYR A 235 3.76 15.26 -8.42
C TYR A 235 4.49 14.18 -7.64
N ILE A 236 5.37 13.40 -8.30
CA ILE A 236 6.11 12.32 -7.60
C ILE A 236 7.31 12.81 -6.80
N GLU A 237 7.81 14.04 -7.06
CA GLU A 237 8.89 14.70 -6.32
C GLU A 237 10.21 13.89 -6.30
N THR A 238 10.54 13.25 -7.42
CA THR A 238 11.80 12.50 -7.59
C THR A 238 12.29 12.55 -9.03
N TYR A 239 13.60 12.36 -9.22
CA TYR A 239 14.27 12.26 -10.52
C TYR A 239 14.70 10.84 -10.87
N ASP A 240 14.37 9.85 -10.05
CA ASP A 240 14.70 8.47 -10.34
C ASP A 240 14.04 8.02 -11.64
N VAL A 241 14.87 7.60 -12.61
CA VAL A 241 14.42 7.28 -13.98
C VAL A 241 13.38 6.17 -13.98
N THR A 242 13.57 5.13 -13.15
CA THR A 242 12.66 4.00 -13.06
C THR A 242 11.31 4.43 -12.49
N THR A 243 11.35 5.24 -11.43
CA THR A 243 10.14 5.79 -10.80
C THR A 243 9.38 6.69 -11.75
N VAL A 244 10.05 7.64 -12.44
CA VAL A 244 9.40 8.54 -13.41
C VAL A 244 8.76 7.74 -14.55
N ARG A 245 9.50 6.80 -15.14
CA ARG A 245 9.01 5.97 -16.24
C ARG A 245 7.77 5.16 -15.87
N ALA A 246 7.76 4.55 -14.70
CA ALA A 246 6.66 3.73 -14.24
C ALA A 246 5.47 4.57 -13.73
N SER A 247 5.71 5.78 -13.22
CA SER A 247 4.66 6.70 -12.77
C SER A 247 3.88 7.31 -13.92
N THR A 248 4.49 7.50 -15.08
CA THR A 248 3.85 8.21 -16.20
C THR A 248 2.55 7.54 -16.67
N PRO A 249 2.51 6.24 -17.00
CA PRO A 249 1.26 5.59 -17.33
C PRO A 249 0.28 5.57 -16.16
N MET A 250 0.73 5.37 -14.93
CA MET A 250 -0.13 5.40 -13.74
C MET A 250 -0.79 6.76 -13.53
N TYR A 251 -0.07 7.85 -13.72
CA TYR A 251 -0.58 9.22 -13.66
C TYR A 251 -1.66 9.47 -14.72
N LEU A 252 -1.42 9.03 -15.97
CA LEU A 252 -2.40 9.15 -17.06
C LEU A 252 -3.64 8.29 -16.79
N LEU A 253 -3.46 7.08 -16.27
CA LEU A 253 -4.53 6.18 -15.88
C LEU A 253 -5.39 6.79 -14.75
N ALA A 254 -4.76 7.35 -13.73
CA ALA A 254 -5.46 7.97 -12.60
C ALA A 254 -6.38 9.10 -13.02
N ARG A 255 -5.98 9.90 -14.03
CA ARG A 255 -6.82 10.93 -14.64
C ARG A 255 -8.12 10.37 -15.18
N VAL A 256 -8.04 9.25 -15.90
CA VAL A 256 -9.23 8.59 -16.46
C VAL A 256 -10.09 7.99 -15.36
N ILE A 257 -9.50 7.26 -14.40
CA ILE A 257 -10.19 6.71 -13.24
C ILE A 257 -10.99 7.79 -12.50
N LYS A 258 -10.34 8.93 -12.26
CA LYS A 258 -10.99 10.10 -11.63
C LYS A 258 -12.17 10.62 -12.42
N SER A 259 -12.05 10.72 -13.76
CA SER A 259 -13.12 11.22 -14.64
C SER A 259 -14.36 10.31 -14.62
N MET A 260 -14.19 9.03 -14.28
CA MET A 260 -15.27 8.05 -14.13
C MET A 260 -15.91 8.07 -12.73
N GLY A 261 -15.49 8.98 -11.85
CA GLY A 261 -16.02 9.13 -10.50
C GLY A 261 -15.48 8.11 -9.50
N ILE A 262 -14.50 7.26 -9.88
CA ILE A 262 -13.88 6.29 -9.01
C ILE A 262 -12.83 6.99 -8.14
N LYS A 263 -12.83 6.67 -6.85
CA LYS A 263 -12.03 7.36 -5.84
C LYS A 263 -10.92 6.51 -5.24
N MET A 264 -11.00 5.18 -5.41
CA MET A 264 -10.05 4.24 -4.82
C MET A 264 -9.79 3.08 -5.77
N VAL A 265 -8.56 2.60 -5.79
CA VAL A 265 -8.17 1.38 -6.51
C VAL A 265 -7.27 0.49 -5.66
N LEU A 266 -7.42 -0.84 -5.83
CA LEU A 266 -6.48 -1.81 -5.30
C LEU A 266 -5.42 -2.12 -6.35
N SER A 267 -4.18 -2.32 -5.91
CA SER A 267 -3.02 -2.64 -6.74
C SER A 267 -2.30 -3.89 -6.24
N GLY A 268 -1.60 -4.58 -7.14
CA GLY A 268 -0.71 -5.70 -6.84
C GLY A 268 0.70 -5.30 -6.38
N GLU A 269 0.95 -4.03 -6.11
CA GLU A 269 2.27 -3.55 -5.67
C GLU A 269 2.72 -4.22 -4.37
N GLY A 270 4.02 -4.49 -4.28
CA GLY A 270 4.66 -5.11 -3.11
C GLY A 270 4.86 -6.62 -3.22
N ALA A 271 4.20 -7.31 -4.14
CA ALA A 271 4.32 -8.75 -4.29
C ALA A 271 5.76 -9.18 -4.66
N ASP A 272 6.38 -8.49 -5.61
CA ASP A 272 7.74 -8.78 -6.05
C ASP A 272 8.79 -8.62 -4.95
N GLU A 273 8.58 -7.67 -4.06
CA GLU A 273 9.47 -7.43 -2.90
C GLU A 273 9.31 -8.50 -1.83
N VAL A 274 8.08 -8.95 -1.61
CA VAL A 274 7.78 -9.98 -0.60
C VAL A 274 8.26 -11.35 -1.07
N PHE A 275 8.00 -11.70 -2.34
CA PHE A 275 8.24 -13.05 -2.87
C PHE A 275 9.48 -13.16 -3.78
N GLY A 276 10.28 -12.10 -3.89
CA GLY A 276 11.47 -12.11 -4.75
C GLY A 276 11.13 -12.25 -6.24
N GLY A 277 10.14 -11.50 -6.73
CA GLY A 277 9.64 -11.56 -8.10
C GLY A 277 10.61 -11.07 -9.18
N TYR A 278 11.62 -10.29 -8.78
CA TYR A 278 12.60 -9.79 -9.75
C TYR A 278 13.63 -10.85 -10.16
N LEU A 279 13.99 -10.89 -11.42
CA LEU A 279 14.91 -11.90 -11.98
C LEU A 279 16.24 -12.03 -11.23
N TYR A 280 16.76 -10.96 -10.65
CA TYR A 280 18.04 -11.02 -9.95
C TYR A 280 17.97 -11.83 -8.64
N PHE A 281 16.79 -12.00 -8.03
CA PHE A 281 16.63 -12.84 -6.84
C PHE A 281 17.02 -14.31 -7.09
N HIS A 282 16.92 -14.79 -8.33
CA HIS A 282 17.40 -16.13 -8.70
C HIS A 282 18.91 -16.32 -8.53
N LYS A 283 19.66 -15.22 -8.36
CA LYS A 283 21.11 -15.24 -8.13
C LYS A 283 21.46 -15.20 -6.63
N ALA A 284 20.49 -15.24 -5.75
CA ALA A 284 20.74 -15.26 -4.31
C ALA A 284 21.57 -16.50 -3.95
N PRO A 285 22.73 -16.34 -3.26
CA PRO A 285 23.62 -17.45 -2.97
C PRO A 285 23.09 -18.39 -1.87
N SER A 286 22.15 -17.92 -1.07
CA SER A 286 21.51 -18.69 0.01
C SER A 286 20.12 -18.14 0.35
N ALA A 287 19.31 -18.93 1.06
CA ALA A 287 18.02 -18.49 1.59
C ALA A 287 18.15 -17.27 2.53
N GLU A 288 19.25 -17.22 3.29
CA GLU A 288 19.53 -16.10 4.18
C GLU A 288 19.76 -14.80 3.39
N GLU A 289 20.57 -14.84 2.33
CA GLU A 289 20.84 -13.66 1.49
C GLU A 289 19.59 -13.26 0.70
N PHE A 290 18.78 -14.21 0.25
CA PHE A 290 17.48 -13.95 -0.34
C PHE A 290 16.57 -13.20 0.64
N HIS A 291 16.43 -13.70 1.87
CA HIS A 291 15.61 -13.08 2.89
C HIS A 291 16.11 -11.67 3.27
N LYS A 292 17.41 -11.49 3.45
CA LYS A 292 18.00 -10.16 3.69
C LYS A 292 17.67 -9.17 2.58
N GLU A 293 17.69 -9.63 1.34
CA GLU A 293 17.36 -8.78 0.20
C GLU A 293 15.86 -8.42 0.15
N THR A 294 14.95 -9.35 0.45
CA THR A 294 13.52 -9.04 0.57
C THR A 294 13.26 -8.02 1.69
N VAL A 295 13.87 -8.19 2.85
CA VAL A 295 13.80 -7.22 3.96
C VAL A 295 14.35 -5.85 3.54
N ARG A 296 15.49 -5.83 2.85
CA ARG A 296 16.10 -4.58 2.34
C ARG A 296 15.18 -3.88 1.34
N LYS A 297 14.54 -4.62 0.45
CA LYS A 297 13.59 -4.07 -0.52
C LYS A 297 12.38 -3.47 0.16
N LEU A 298 11.74 -4.22 1.04
CA LEU A 298 10.59 -3.75 1.82
C LEU A 298 10.92 -2.51 2.65
N SER A 299 12.09 -2.47 3.28
CA SER A 299 12.51 -1.33 4.10
C SER A 299 12.75 -0.03 3.30
N LYS A 300 12.92 -0.13 1.97
CA LYS A 300 13.16 1.01 1.07
C LYS A 300 11.99 1.28 0.11
N LEU A 301 10.94 0.47 0.15
CA LEU A 301 9.84 0.53 -0.80
C LEU A 301 9.13 1.89 -0.80
N TYR A 302 9.11 2.55 0.34
CA TYR A 302 8.56 3.90 0.52
C TYR A 302 9.24 5.00 -0.32
N LEU A 303 10.47 4.76 -0.80
CA LEU A 303 11.21 5.67 -1.67
C LEU A 303 10.93 5.45 -3.16
N TYR A 304 10.38 4.29 -3.53
CA TYR A 304 10.21 3.86 -4.91
C TYR A 304 8.75 3.52 -5.22
N ASP A 305 8.37 2.27 -5.08
CA ASP A 305 7.07 1.79 -5.56
C ASP A 305 5.88 2.33 -4.77
N CYS A 306 5.99 2.44 -3.44
CA CYS A 306 4.96 3.09 -2.64
C CYS A 306 4.84 4.58 -2.97
N LEU A 307 5.97 5.29 -3.09
CA LEU A 307 6.00 6.70 -3.47
C LEU A 307 5.34 6.91 -4.83
N ARG A 308 5.77 6.12 -5.83
CA ARG A 308 5.24 6.14 -7.18
C ARG A 308 3.73 5.92 -7.20
N ALA A 309 3.28 4.79 -6.65
CA ALA A 309 1.90 4.40 -6.70
C ALA A 309 1.00 5.41 -5.97
N ASN A 310 1.39 5.83 -4.77
CA ASN A 310 0.60 6.79 -4.01
C ASN A 310 0.54 8.15 -4.72
N LYS A 311 1.68 8.75 -5.05
CA LYS A 311 1.70 10.12 -5.59
C LYS A 311 1.11 10.23 -6.99
N ALA A 312 1.34 9.24 -7.86
CA ALA A 312 0.74 9.26 -9.20
C ALA A 312 -0.79 9.18 -9.16
N LEU A 313 -1.35 8.37 -8.26
CA LEU A 313 -2.80 8.26 -8.06
C LEU A 313 -3.36 9.49 -7.34
N SER A 314 -2.70 9.93 -6.28
CA SER A 314 -3.13 11.08 -5.46
C SER A 314 -3.11 12.41 -6.22
N ALA A 315 -2.27 12.56 -7.25
CA ALA A 315 -2.27 13.72 -8.15
C ALA A 315 -3.66 14.01 -8.74
N TRP A 316 -4.47 12.97 -8.89
CA TRP A 316 -5.85 13.06 -9.37
C TRP A 316 -6.90 12.78 -8.28
N GLY A 317 -6.48 12.67 -7.02
CA GLY A 317 -7.38 12.39 -5.89
C GLY A 317 -7.96 10.98 -5.92
N VAL A 318 -7.19 10.01 -6.40
CA VAL A 318 -7.49 8.57 -6.34
C VAL A 318 -6.64 7.95 -5.24
N GLU A 319 -7.24 7.22 -4.32
CA GLU A 319 -6.54 6.48 -3.27
C GLU A 319 -6.05 5.13 -3.82
N GLY A 320 -4.77 4.81 -3.62
CA GLY A 320 -4.19 3.50 -3.91
C GLY A 320 -4.12 2.64 -2.67
N ARG A 321 -4.63 1.40 -2.73
CA ARG A 321 -4.51 0.40 -1.68
C ARG A 321 -3.70 -0.80 -2.15
N VAL A 322 -2.88 -1.34 -1.27
CA VAL A 322 -1.84 -2.32 -1.58
C VAL A 322 -1.90 -3.53 -0.63
N PRO A 323 -2.78 -4.50 -0.88
CA PRO A 323 -3.01 -5.63 0.04
C PRO A 323 -1.76 -6.47 0.34
N PHE A 324 -0.80 -6.59 -0.58
CA PHE A 324 0.47 -7.28 -0.32
C PHE A 324 1.35 -6.58 0.72
N LEU A 325 1.08 -5.32 1.04
CA LEU A 325 1.77 -4.56 2.08
C LEU A 325 0.94 -4.40 3.37
N ASP A 326 -0.16 -5.13 3.49
CA ASP A 326 -0.92 -5.23 4.74
C ASP A 326 -0.03 -5.82 5.85
N LYS A 327 -0.03 -5.20 7.03
CA LYS A 327 0.86 -5.56 8.14
C LYS A 327 0.73 -7.03 8.55
N GLU A 328 -0.51 -7.53 8.69
CA GLU A 328 -0.74 -8.93 9.08
C GLU A 328 -0.39 -9.90 7.96
N PHE A 329 -0.63 -9.53 6.70
CA PHE A 329 -0.18 -10.33 5.56
C PHE A 329 1.35 -10.44 5.53
N LEU A 330 2.05 -9.32 5.71
CA LEU A 330 3.52 -9.31 5.75
C LEU A 330 4.06 -10.16 6.91
N ASP A 331 3.43 -10.11 8.08
CA ASP A 331 3.83 -10.94 9.22
C ASP A 331 3.73 -12.44 8.89
N VAL A 332 2.72 -12.86 8.12
CA VAL A 332 2.60 -14.25 7.64
C VAL A 332 3.63 -14.54 6.54
N ALA A 333 3.63 -13.75 5.46
CA ALA A 333 4.44 -14.01 4.27
C ALA A 333 5.94 -14.01 4.59
N MET A 334 6.41 -13.00 5.34
CA MET A 334 7.82 -12.86 5.72
C MET A 334 8.27 -13.82 6.83
N SER A 335 7.33 -14.54 7.46
CA SER A 335 7.64 -15.61 8.44
C SER A 335 7.70 -17.02 7.82
N LEU A 336 7.43 -17.15 6.52
CA LEU A 336 7.56 -18.42 5.81
C LEU A 336 9.04 -18.71 5.52
N ASP A 337 9.37 -20.01 5.49
CA ASP A 337 10.69 -20.43 5.04
C ASP A 337 10.92 -20.04 3.57
N PRO A 338 11.93 -19.20 3.27
CA PRO A 338 12.20 -18.77 1.90
C PRO A 338 12.48 -19.92 0.93
N VAL A 339 13.01 -21.04 1.41
CA VAL A 339 13.29 -22.24 0.59
C VAL A 339 11.99 -22.82 0.02
N SER A 340 10.89 -22.75 0.78
CA SER A 340 9.62 -23.38 0.37
C SER A 340 8.98 -22.73 -0.86
N TYR A 341 9.27 -21.45 -1.15
CA TYR A 341 8.71 -20.76 -2.32
C TYR A 341 9.73 -20.39 -3.41
N THR A 342 11.02 -20.39 -3.13
CA THR A 342 12.05 -20.22 -4.16
C THR A 342 12.14 -21.42 -5.10
N HIS A 343 11.88 -22.64 -4.61
CA HIS A 343 11.85 -23.85 -5.43
C HIS A 343 10.63 -23.94 -6.36
N LEU A 344 9.51 -23.34 -6.00
CA LEU A 344 8.31 -23.35 -6.85
C LEU A 344 8.49 -22.57 -8.16
N ARG A 345 9.25 -21.46 -8.16
CA ARG A 345 9.53 -20.66 -9.37
C ARG A 345 10.56 -21.31 -10.31
N ALA A 346 11.46 -22.14 -9.82
CA ALA A 346 12.43 -22.83 -10.67
C ALA A 346 11.78 -23.83 -11.66
N HIS A 347 10.55 -24.26 -11.37
CA HIS A 347 9.79 -25.15 -12.27
C HIS A 347 8.93 -24.40 -13.29
N GLU A 348 8.52 -23.16 -13.01
CA GLU A 348 7.71 -22.34 -13.94
C GLU A 348 8.53 -21.71 -15.06
N THR A 349 9.82 -21.46 -14.84
CA THR A 349 10.73 -20.86 -15.85
C THR A 349 11.31 -21.86 -16.85
N LEU A 350 11.01 -23.16 -16.74
CA LEU A 350 11.47 -24.20 -17.65
C LEU A 350 10.40 -24.64 -18.66
N SER A 351 9.25 -23.99 -18.70
CA SER A 351 8.13 -24.32 -19.62
C SER A 351 7.83 -23.23 -20.65
N ASP A 352 8.77 -22.33 -20.96
CA ASP A 352 8.70 -21.40 -22.09
C ASP A 352 9.76 -21.73 -23.14
#